data_169545ee887850988eb607bb3f1c2a82
#
_entry.id   169545ee887850988eb607bb3f1c2a82
#
_cell.length_a   1.000
_cell.length_b   1.000
_cell.length_c   1.000
_cell.angle_alpha   90.00
_cell.angle_beta   90.00
_cell.angle_gamma   90.00
#
_symmetry.space_group_name_H-M   'P 1'
#
loop_
_entity.id
_entity.type
_entity.pdbx_description
1 polymer ?
#
loop_
_entity_poly.entity_id
_entity_poly.type
_entity_poly.pdbx_seq_one_letter_code
_entity_poly.pdbx_strand_id
1 'polypeptide(L)'
;MSYISLEKLKNAWIFKHKSLPIKDTDLPKIKPMAKDRANVLWDAFISRQVDHPDFFKKGDWPFNDNNWHEQGKWEGIWDSNEEDLPELITTHIAWDNNTVVYYCSNRDNVIETTWAVFKRCWKNFLFMDDGCILVGKKRKESVQFNSNGTFKVGTKPS
;
A
#
# COMPACT_ATOMS: atom_id res chain seq x y z
N MET A 1 4.87 -14.40 -16.91
CA MET A 1 4.12 -14.52 -15.67
C MET A 1 3.79 -13.15 -15.10
N SER A 2 2.55 -13.02 -14.58
CA SER A 2 2.10 -11.75 -14.02
C SER A 2 2.46 -11.57 -12.54
N TYR A 3 2.67 -12.67 -11.83
CA TYR A 3 2.94 -12.67 -10.39
C TYR A 3 4.14 -13.53 -10.05
N ILE A 4 4.76 -13.24 -8.90
CA ILE A 4 5.85 -14.06 -8.36
C ILE A 4 5.40 -14.66 -7.03
N SER A 5 6.13 -15.66 -6.56
CA SER A 5 5.88 -16.27 -5.28
C SER A 5 6.11 -15.28 -4.13
N LEU A 6 5.25 -15.34 -3.11
CA LEU A 6 5.36 -14.45 -1.95
C LEU A 6 6.73 -14.56 -1.27
N GLU A 7 7.32 -15.74 -1.25
CA GLU A 7 8.62 -15.99 -0.61
C GLU A 7 9.78 -15.25 -1.28
N LYS A 8 9.58 -14.75 -2.49
CA LYS A 8 10.62 -13.98 -3.21
C LYS A 8 10.71 -12.53 -2.79
N LEU A 9 9.76 -12.06 -1.99
CA LEU A 9 9.81 -10.69 -1.48
C LEU A 9 10.80 -10.57 -0.33
N LYS A 10 11.47 -9.41 -0.26
CA LYS A 10 12.27 -9.05 0.90
C LYS A 10 11.34 -8.99 2.12
N ASN A 11 11.79 -9.58 3.22
CA ASN A 11 11.01 -9.63 4.46
C ASN A 11 9.67 -10.38 4.34
N ALA A 12 9.54 -11.27 3.35
CA ALA A 12 8.30 -12.03 3.13
C ALA A 12 7.90 -12.89 4.34
N TRP A 13 8.83 -13.25 5.20
CA TRP A 13 8.57 -14.05 6.40
C TRP A 13 7.51 -13.44 7.30
N ILE A 14 7.35 -12.10 7.27
CA ILE A 14 6.35 -11.43 8.12
C ILE A 14 4.91 -11.89 7.79
N PHE A 15 4.66 -12.31 6.56
CA PHE A 15 3.33 -12.79 6.16
C PHE A 15 3.01 -14.17 6.75
N LYS A 16 3.98 -14.85 7.33
CA LYS A 16 3.80 -16.16 7.96
C LYS A 16 4.21 -16.15 9.44
N HIS A 17 4.54 -14.97 9.99
CA HIS A 17 4.99 -14.86 11.37
C HIS A 17 3.81 -14.92 12.34
N LYS A 18 3.96 -15.70 13.41
CA LYS A 18 2.88 -15.92 14.38
C LYS A 18 2.50 -14.70 15.21
N SER A 19 3.37 -13.70 15.30
CA SER A 19 3.06 -12.45 16.01
C SER A 19 2.03 -11.60 15.26
N LEU A 20 1.93 -11.77 13.95
CA LEU A 20 0.97 -11.08 13.10
C LEU A 20 0.31 -12.14 12.19
N PRO A 21 -0.54 -13.01 12.76
CA PRO A 21 -1.09 -14.14 12.00
C PRO A 21 -2.02 -13.68 10.88
N ILE A 22 -1.91 -14.34 9.73
CA ILE A 22 -2.76 -14.11 8.57
C ILE A 22 -3.58 -15.37 8.33
N LYS A 23 -4.87 -15.19 8.05
CA LYS A 23 -5.76 -16.31 7.76
C LYS A 23 -5.30 -17.04 6.51
N ASP A 24 -5.45 -18.37 6.49
CA ASP A 24 -5.11 -19.20 5.34
C ASP A 24 -5.89 -18.79 4.09
N THR A 25 -7.09 -18.23 4.26
CA THR A 25 -7.91 -17.75 3.15
C THR A 25 -7.43 -16.41 2.60
N ASP A 26 -6.66 -15.65 3.36
CA ASP A 26 -6.14 -14.34 2.94
C ASP A 26 -4.79 -14.46 2.22
N LEU A 27 -3.94 -15.39 2.62
CA LEU A 27 -2.60 -15.53 2.04
C LEU A 27 -2.59 -15.64 0.52
N PRO A 28 -3.46 -16.46 -0.12
CA PRO A 28 -3.47 -16.55 -1.58
C PRO A 28 -3.90 -15.26 -2.28
N LYS A 29 -4.50 -14.34 -1.56
CA LYS A 29 -4.95 -13.05 -2.10
C LYS A 29 -3.89 -11.96 -1.99
N ILE A 30 -2.74 -12.27 -1.43
CA ILE A 30 -1.58 -11.37 -1.39
C ILE A 30 -0.67 -11.78 -2.54
N LYS A 31 -0.72 -11.00 -3.63
CA LYS A 31 -0.13 -11.39 -4.91
C LYS A 31 0.97 -10.41 -5.35
N PRO A 32 2.23 -10.71 -5.05
CA PRO A 32 3.31 -9.86 -5.55
C PRO A 32 3.35 -9.93 -7.08
N MET A 33 3.47 -8.77 -7.71
CA MET A 33 3.56 -8.71 -9.17
C MET A 33 4.97 -9.05 -9.66
N ALA A 34 5.06 -9.67 -10.83
CA ALA A 34 6.32 -9.75 -11.55
C ALA A 34 6.79 -8.34 -11.88
N LYS A 35 8.10 -8.15 -11.95
CA LYS A 35 8.71 -6.82 -12.14
C LYS A 35 8.12 -6.06 -13.31
N ASP A 36 7.98 -6.71 -14.47
CA ASP A 36 7.47 -6.05 -15.67
C ASP A 36 6.05 -5.52 -15.48
N ARG A 37 5.20 -6.30 -14.83
CA ARG A 37 3.82 -5.87 -14.54
C ARG A 37 3.80 -4.73 -13.53
N ALA A 38 4.64 -4.82 -12.48
CA ALA A 38 4.74 -3.77 -11.48
C ALA A 38 5.17 -2.45 -12.12
N ASN A 39 6.15 -2.50 -13.02
CA ASN A 39 6.64 -1.32 -13.72
C ASN A 39 5.54 -0.67 -14.57
N VAL A 40 4.75 -1.46 -15.28
CA VAL A 40 3.65 -0.93 -16.08
C VAL A 40 2.62 -0.23 -15.21
N LEU A 41 2.25 -0.83 -14.08
CA LEU A 41 1.29 -0.25 -13.16
C LEU A 41 1.81 1.05 -12.54
N TRP A 42 3.05 1.03 -12.07
CA TRP A 42 3.67 2.20 -11.47
C TRP A 42 3.72 3.37 -12.46
N ASP A 43 4.20 3.12 -13.68
CA ASP A 43 4.32 4.15 -14.70
C ASP A 43 2.94 4.72 -15.10
N ALA A 44 1.92 3.88 -15.12
CA ALA A 44 0.57 4.30 -15.51
C ALA A 44 -0.16 5.10 -14.42
N PHE A 45 0.05 4.75 -13.14
CA PHE A 45 -0.79 5.28 -12.06
C PHE A 45 -0.05 6.08 -11.01
N ILE A 46 1.26 5.97 -10.91
CA ILE A 46 2.03 6.60 -9.83
C ILE A 46 2.98 7.66 -10.35
N SER A 47 4.02 7.27 -11.08
CA SER A 47 5.02 8.22 -11.56
C SER A 47 5.76 7.67 -12.78
N ARG A 48 6.09 8.55 -13.71
CA ARG A 48 6.96 8.23 -14.84
C ARG A 48 8.37 8.81 -14.68
N GLN A 49 8.62 9.44 -13.54
CA GLN A 49 9.89 10.17 -13.33
C GLN A 49 10.77 9.51 -12.28
N VAL A 50 10.15 8.87 -11.27
CA VAL A 50 10.86 8.29 -10.13
C VAL A 50 10.37 6.87 -9.89
N ASP A 51 11.14 6.11 -9.13
CA ASP A 51 10.86 4.70 -8.88
C ASP A 51 10.56 4.39 -7.40
N HIS A 52 10.47 5.41 -6.55
CA HIS A 52 10.23 5.23 -5.11
C HIS A 52 9.38 6.38 -4.56
N PRO A 53 8.44 6.10 -3.61
CA PRO A 53 7.61 7.15 -3.04
C PRO A 53 8.38 8.28 -2.33
N ASP A 54 9.58 8.02 -1.84
CA ASP A 54 10.40 9.04 -1.16
C ASP A 54 10.95 10.07 -2.14
N PHE A 55 10.90 9.82 -3.45
CA PHE A 55 11.56 10.65 -4.45
C PHE A 55 10.59 11.40 -5.37
N PHE A 56 9.29 11.41 -5.06
CA PHE A 56 8.33 12.17 -5.86
C PHE A 56 8.79 13.60 -6.06
N LYS A 57 8.56 14.12 -7.26
CA LYS A 57 8.99 15.46 -7.63
C LYS A 57 7.93 16.14 -8.49
N LYS A 58 8.16 17.42 -8.80
CA LYS A 58 7.23 18.21 -9.61
C LYS A 58 6.85 17.47 -10.90
N GLY A 59 5.55 17.35 -11.15
CA GLY A 59 5.00 16.59 -12.26
C GLY A 59 4.38 15.27 -11.82
N ASP A 60 4.81 14.72 -10.67
CA ASP A 60 4.16 13.55 -10.07
C ASP A 60 2.97 14.01 -9.26
N TRP A 61 1.81 13.34 -9.44
CA TRP A 61 0.63 13.75 -8.67
C TRP A 61 0.82 13.59 -7.15
N PRO A 62 1.56 12.59 -6.64
CA PRO A 62 1.76 12.49 -5.19
C PRO A 62 2.62 13.62 -4.62
N PHE A 63 3.37 14.33 -5.43
CA PHE A 63 4.18 15.48 -5.00
C PHE A 63 3.33 16.74 -4.77
N ASN A 64 2.17 16.83 -5.41
CA ASN A 64 1.32 18.01 -5.31
C ASN A 64 0.51 17.97 -4.02
N ASP A 65 0.80 18.89 -3.10
CA ASP A 65 0.13 18.99 -1.81
C ASP A 65 -1.39 19.20 -1.92
N ASN A 66 -1.85 19.77 -3.03
CA ASN A 66 -3.28 19.98 -3.25
C ASN A 66 -4.06 18.67 -3.42
N ASN A 67 -3.38 17.57 -3.72
CA ASN A 67 -4.01 16.24 -3.83
C ASN A 67 -4.17 15.56 -2.48
N TRP A 68 -3.54 16.07 -1.44
CA TRP A 68 -3.60 15.49 -0.11
C TRP A 68 -4.46 16.35 0.81
N HIS A 69 -5.35 15.72 1.57
CA HIS A 69 -6.37 16.41 2.35
C HIS A 69 -6.07 16.46 3.82
N GLU A 70 -5.58 15.36 4.39
CA GLU A 70 -5.30 15.24 5.81
C GLU A 70 -4.11 14.31 6.05
N GLN A 71 -3.52 14.46 7.25
CA GLN A 71 -2.37 13.68 7.68
C GLN A 71 -2.64 13.08 9.05
N GLY A 72 -1.94 11.99 9.37
CA GLY A 72 -2.02 11.34 10.65
C GLY A 72 -0.77 10.54 10.94
N LYS A 73 -0.81 9.76 12.02
CA LYS A 73 0.29 8.90 12.43
C LYS A 73 -0.18 7.46 12.47
N TRP A 74 0.58 6.55 11.85
CA TRP A 74 0.25 5.12 11.88
C TRP A 74 1.11 4.34 12.87
N GLU A 75 2.32 4.81 13.16
CA GLU A 75 3.30 4.05 13.93
C GLU A 75 2.83 3.71 15.35
N GLY A 76 2.24 4.67 16.07
CA GLY A 76 1.73 4.43 17.40
C GLY A 76 0.61 3.39 17.43
N ILE A 77 -0.26 3.40 16.42
CA ILE A 77 -1.34 2.41 16.30
C ILE A 77 -0.76 1.05 15.93
N TRP A 78 0.24 1.03 15.05
CA TRP A 78 0.94 -0.20 14.67
C TRP A 78 1.58 -0.88 15.89
N ASP A 79 2.20 -0.09 16.78
CA ASP A 79 2.84 -0.58 17.99
C ASP A 79 1.87 -0.95 19.11
N SER A 80 0.60 -0.57 18.98
CA SER A 80 -0.42 -0.80 20.00
C SER A 80 -1.11 -2.16 19.78
N ASN A 81 -2.05 -2.48 20.66
CA ASN A 81 -2.91 -3.66 20.52
C ASN A 81 -4.09 -3.44 19.57
N GLU A 82 -4.25 -2.24 19.04
CA GLU A 82 -5.31 -1.95 18.07
C GLU A 82 -5.05 -2.73 16.77
N GLU A 83 -6.09 -3.42 16.30
CA GLU A 83 -6.00 -4.23 15.09
C GLU A 83 -6.34 -3.45 13.82
N ASP A 84 -7.14 -2.41 13.96
CA ASP A 84 -7.67 -1.66 12.82
C ASP A 84 -6.71 -0.57 12.34
N LEU A 85 -6.80 -0.27 11.05
CA LEU A 85 -6.15 0.90 10.48
C LEU A 85 -6.60 2.18 11.21
N PRO A 86 -5.76 3.23 11.20
CA PRO A 86 -6.19 4.53 11.69
C PRO A 86 -7.53 4.93 11.08
N GLU A 87 -8.43 5.44 11.91
CA GLU A 87 -9.80 5.77 11.51
C GLU A 87 -9.85 6.76 10.35
N LEU A 88 -8.92 7.72 10.32
CA LEU A 88 -8.84 8.68 9.23
C LEU A 88 -8.71 8.00 7.86
N ILE A 89 -7.96 6.90 7.81
CA ILE A 89 -7.79 6.14 6.57
C ILE A 89 -9.09 5.45 6.18
N THR A 90 -9.72 4.74 7.11
CA THR A 90 -10.94 3.99 6.81
C THR A 90 -12.14 4.89 6.56
N THR A 91 -12.13 6.09 7.10
CA THR A 91 -13.15 7.10 6.80
C THR A 91 -12.97 7.67 5.39
N HIS A 92 -11.73 7.95 5.01
CA HIS A 92 -11.44 8.49 3.67
C HIS A 92 -11.64 7.45 2.58
N ILE A 93 -11.22 6.21 2.85
CA ILE A 93 -11.31 5.11 1.88
C ILE A 93 -12.51 4.23 2.22
N ALA A 94 -13.61 4.50 1.56
CA ALA A 94 -14.86 3.76 1.76
C ALA A 94 -15.09 2.74 0.63
N TRP A 95 -14.04 2.05 0.23
CA TRP A 95 -14.12 1.05 -0.84
C TRP A 95 -14.81 -0.23 -0.38
N ASP A 96 -15.42 -0.93 -1.34
CA ASP A 96 -15.93 -2.28 -1.09
C ASP A 96 -14.80 -3.22 -0.69
N ASN A 97 -15.11 -4.21 0.13
CA ASN A 97 -14.12 -5.19 0.58
C ASN A 97 -13.43 -5.93 -0.59
N ASN A 98 -14.12 -6.09 -1.71
CA ASN A 98 -13.58 -6.77 -2.89
C ASN A 98 -12.79 -5.86 -3.83
N THR A 99 -12.70 -4.57 -3.52
CA THR A 99 -11.92 -3.64 -4.33
C THR A 99 -10.48 -4.10 -4.40
N VAL A 100 -9.95 -4.21 -5.62
CA VAL A 100 -8.53 -4.54 -5.82
C VAL A 100 -7.68 -3.35 -5.45
N VAL A 101 -6.68 -3.58 -4.61
CA VAL A 101 -5.75 -2.54 -4.19
C VAL A 101 -4.33 -2.92 -4.60
N TYR A 102 -3.52 -1.89 -4.83
CA TYR A 102 -2.11 -2.04 -5.18
C TYR A 102 -1.28 -1.36 -4.10
N TYR A 103 -0.50 -2.18 -3.40
CA TYR A 103 0.45 -1.72 -2.41
C TYR A 103 1.79 -1.53 -3.11
N CYS A 104 2.19 -0.26 -3.28
CA CYS A 104 3.36 0.08 -4.08
C CYS A 104 4.52 0.51 -3.19
N SER A 105 5.45 -0.41 -2.92
CA SER A 105 6.66 -0.10 -2.18
C SER A 105 7.64 0.70 -3.04
N ASN A 106 7.76 0.31 -4.29
CA ASN A 106 8.53 1.03 -5.31
C ASN A 106 8.12 0.51 -6.69
N ARG A 107 8.74 1.02 -7.73
CA ARG A 107 8.39 0.69 -9.11
C ARG A 107 8.48 -0.82 -9.41
N ASP A 108 9.43 -1.51 -8.81
CA ASP A 108 9.65 -2.93 -9.05
C ASP A 108 8.87 -3.83 -8.10
N ASN A 109 8.35 -3.29 -7.00
CA ASN A 109 7.72 -4.08 -5.94
C ASN A 109 6.30 -3.56 -5.67
N VAL A 110 5.34 -4.18 -6.33
CA VAL A 110 3.92 -3.89 -6.16
C VAL A 110 3.21 -5.19 -5.78
N ILE A 111 2.37 -5.12 -4.77
CA ILE A 111 1.56 -6.26 -4.34
C ILE A 111 0.09 -5.94 -4.62
N GLU A 112 -0.57 -6.84 -5.35
CA GLU A 112 -2.01 -6.77 -5.57
C GLU A 112 -2.72 -7.57 -4.48
N THR A 113 -3.77 -7.00 -3.90
CA THR A 113 -4.62 -7.69 -2.94
C THR A 113 -6.02 -7.08 -2.99
N THR A 114 -6.86 -7.38 -2.01
CA THR A 114 -8.17 -6.73 -1.87
C THR A 114 -8.15 -5.78 -0.70
N TRP A 115 -9.10 -4.83 -0.69
CA TRP A 115 -9.22 -3.89 0.42
C TRP A 115 -9.44 -4.60 1.76
N ALA A 116 -10.29 -5.64 1.76
CA ALA A 116 -10.55 -6.41 2.99
C ALA A 116 -9.27 -7.06 3.53
N VAL A 117 -8.48 -7.68 2.66
CA VAL A 117 -7.23 -8.33 3.08
C VAL A 117 -6.23 -7.29 3.57
N PHE A 118 -6.08 -6.17 2.86
CA PHE A 118 -5.16 -5.13 3.31
C PHE A 118 -5.56 -4.60 4.69
N LYS A 119 -6.85 -4.35 4.92
CA LYS A 119 -7.31 -3.86 6.24
C LYS A 119 -6.98 -4.84 7.36
N ARG A 120 -7.08 -6.14 7.10
CA ARG A 120 -6.76 -7.16 8.12
C ARG A 120 -5.26 -7.34 8.32
N CYS A 121 -4.47 -7.10 7.28
CA CYS A 121 -3.03 -7.42 7.25
C CYS A 121 -2.13 -6.19 7.18
N TRP A 122 -2.67 -4.99 7.40
CA TRP A 122 -1.91 -3.76 7.19
C TRP A 122 -0.62 -3.70 8.02
N LYS A 123 -0.61 -4.30 9.20
CA LYS A 123 0.60 -4.32 10.03
C LYS A 123 1.71 -5.17 9.40
N ASN A 124 1.31 -6.28 8.76
CA ASN A 124 2.27 -7.11 8.02
C ASN A 124 2.88 -6.34 6.85
N PHE A 125 2.02 -5.66 6.07
CA PHE A 125 2.48 -4.88 4.93
C PHE A 125 3.45 -3.78 5.34
N LEU A 126 3.11 -3.01 6.38
CA LEU A 126 3.96 -1.90 6.82
C LEU A 126 5.22 -2.38 7.54
N PHE A 127 5.22 -3.58 8.09
CA PHE A 127 6.44 -4.18 8.58
C PHE A 127 7.39 -4.55 7.43
N MET A 128 6.82 -5.07 6.35
CA MET A 128 7.61 -5.45 5.18
C MET A 128 8.29 -4.24 4.55
N ASP A 129 7.55 -3.15 4.39
CA ASP A 129 8.08 -1.89 3.83
C ASP A 129 7.16 -0.75 4.28
N ASP A 130 7.68 0.14 5.11
CA ASP A 130 6.91 1.21 5.74
C ASP A 130 6.81 2.50 4.92
N GLY A 131 7.49 2.57 3.78
CA GLY A 131 7.42 3.70 2.86
C GLY A 131 6.74 3.29 1.55
N CYS A 132 5.42 3.47 1.47
CA CYS A 132 4.65 2.98 0.32
C CYS A 132 3.50 3.92 -0.03
N ILE A 133 2.93 3.70 -1.22
CA ILE A 133 1.69 4.37 -1.62
C ILE A 133 0.66 3.30 -2.00
N LEU A 134 -0.56 3.46 -1.49
CA LEU A 134 -1.66 2.54 -1.72
C LEU A 134 -2.67 3.19 -2.66
N VAL A 135 -3.00 2.50 -3.74
CA VAL A 135 -4.02 2.95 -4.70
C VAL A 135 -5.00 1.82 -4.96
N GLY A 136 -6.23 2.16 -5.31
CA GLY A 136 -7.26 1.18 -5.66
C GLY A 136 -7.52 1.17 -7.15
N LYS A 137 -7.81 -0.03 -7.68
CA LYS A 137 -8.16 -0.18 -9.10
C LYS A 137 -9.47 0.55 -9.38
N LYS A 138 -9.43 1.47 -10.34
CA LYS A 138 -10.59 2.31 -10.72
C LYS A 138 -11.10 3.15 -9.55
N ARG A 139 -10.22 3.55 -8.64
CA ARG A 139 -10.55 4.40 -7.50
C ARG A 139 -9.65 5.64 -7.51
N LYS A 140 -10.15 6.71 -6.92
CA LYS A 140 -9.41 7.98 -6.85
C LYS A 140 -8.70 8.18 -5.52
N GLU A 141 -9.24 7.61 -4.45
CA GLU A 141 -8.68 7.77 -3.11
C GLU A 141 -7.32 7.07 -3.01
N SER A 142 -6.44 7.64 -2.23
CA SER A 142 -5.09 7.08 -2.02
C SER A 142 -4.60 7.39 -0.62
N VAL A 143 -3.66 6.57 -0.15
CA VAL A 143 -2.93 6.78 1.11
C VAL A 143 -1.45 6.63 0.81
N GLN A 144 -0.65 7.56 1.30
CA GLN A 144 0.80 7.40 1.30
C GLN A 144 1.27 7.20 2.75
N PHE A 145 1.93 6.09 3.01
CA PHE A 145 2.54 5.79 4.30
C PHE A 145 4.01 6.20 4.22
N ASN A 146 4.46 6.98 5.20
CA ASN A 146 5.84 7.44 5.26
C ASN A 146 6.63 6.67 6.31
N SER A 147 7.89 6.41 6.04
CA SER A 147 8.74 5.65 6.95
C SER A 147 8.97 6.33 8.30
N ASN A 148 8.67 7.63 8.40
CA ASN A 148 8.75 8.36 9.68
C ASN A 148 7.55 8.12 10.59
N GLY A 149 6.66 7.18 10.26
CA GLY A 149 5.51 6.84 11.09
C GLY A 149 4.26 7.66 10.82
N THR A 150 4.27 8.49 9.79
CA THR A 150 3.09 9.30 9.41
C THR A 150 2.45 8.78 8.13
N PHE A 151 1.23 9.25 7.85
CA PHE A 151 0.55 8.97 6.59
C PHE A 151 -0.22 10.21 6.16
N LYS A 152 -0.58 10.24 4.88
CA LYS A 152 -1.50 11.24 4.36
C LYS A 152 -2.52 10.59 3.47
N VAL A 153 -3.75 11.10 3.51
CA VAL A 153 -4.85 10.63 2.67
C VAL A 153 -5.19 11.70 1.66
N GLY A 154 -5.49 11.27 0.46
CA GLY A 154 -5.76 12.19 -0.62
C GLY A 154 -6.51 11.56 -1.76
N THR A 155 -6.55 12.30 -2.87
CA THR A 155 -7.28 11.90 -4.07
C THR A 155 -6.40 12.09 -5.29
N LYS A 156 -6.22 11.01 -6.02
CA LYS A 156 -5.50 11.03 -7.29
C LYS A 156 -6.30 11.84 -8.31
N PRO A 157 -5.66 12.74 -9.06
CA PRO A 157 -6.37 13.48 -10.11
C PRO A 157 -6.86 12.54 -11.22
N SER A 158 -7.99 12.88 -11.80
CA SER A 158 -8.60 12.09 -12.89
C SER A 158 -7.95 12.38 -14.23
#